data_68d188455b6d513d981539f6f104bd48
#
_entry.id   68d188455b6d513d981539f6f104bd48
#
_cell.length_a   1.000
_cell.length_b   1.000
_cell.length_c   1.000
_cell.angle_alpha   90.00
_cell.angle_beta   90.00
_cell.angle_gamma   90.00
#
_symmetry.space_group_name_H-M   'P 1'
#
loop_
_entity.id
_entity.type
_entity.pdbx_description
1 polymer ?
#
loop_
_entity_poly.entity_id
_entity_poly.type
_entity_poly.pdbx_seq_one_letter_code
_entity_poly.pdbx_strand_id
1 'polypeptide(L)'
;MKDLIGTLIIMLFCITALAQQKTSEDAAIPSNSDTKQKTKPGEPGKPQEKSTVKYADDAGFISPLSIQILTGSQGKGADVKYGFLQKLSGRLGFGIIPVDASRAFAFTGFPAEGQLSTRFSNVHLLADYSPFENKNFRLVAGGAYLIQGGANVIITPSGGYTIGSQSLTGDQIGAIHAGVTWKGVAPYLGVAVFRGFPNRLFNINLDVGTYYLSSPGTSFTGTKLLSDNEANAKQFNENMQGYRWLPLIQLNFNFRIK
;
A
#
# COMPACT_ATOMS: atom_id res chain seq x y z
N MET A 1 -1.11 -25.92 3.37
CA MET A 1 0.09 -25.06 3.40
C MET A 1 0.06 -23.91 2.37
N LYS A 2 -0.45 -24.11 1.14
CA LYS A 2 -0.55 -23.03 0.13
C LYS A 2 -1.37 -21.84 0.62
N ASP A 3 -2.52 -22.11 1.26
CA ASP A 3 -3.42 -21.07 1.76
C ASP A 3 -2.84 -20.30 2.96
N LEU A 4 -2.00 -20.94 3.77
CA LEU A 4 -1.37 -20.33 4.94
C LEU A 4 -0.31 -19.29 4.54
N ILE A 5 0.49 -19.57 3.52
CA ILE A 5 1.52 -18.66 3.01
C ILE A 5 0.86 -17.47 2.28
N GLY A 6 -0.18 -17.74 1.49
CA GLY A 6 -0.96 -16.68 0.84
C GLY A 6 -1.61 -15.75 1.84
N THR A 7 -2.22 -16.30 2.88
CA THR A 7 -2.83 -15.53 3.97
C THR A 7 -1.80 -14.74 4.75
N LEU A 8 -0.59 -15.29 4.98
CA LEU A 8 0.50 -14.61 5.66
C LEU A 8 1.00 -13.39 4.87
N ILE A 9 1.12 -13.51 3.55
CA ILE A 9 1.55 -12.40 2.67
C ILE A 9 0.46 -11.32 2.60
N ILE A 10 -0.81 -11.69 2.50
CA ILE A 10 -1.93 -10.74 2.52
C ILE A 10 -2.03 -10.06 3.88
N MET A 11 -1.89 -10.79 4.99
CA MET A 11 -1.79 -10.20 6.33
C MET A 11 -0.57 -9.28 6.47
N LEU A 12 0.57 -9.62 5.88
CA LEU A 12 1.77 -8.78 5.89
C LEU A 12 1.51 -7.43 5.22
N PHE A 13 0.81 -7.40 4.09
CA PHE A 13 0.42 -6.15 3.41
C PHE A 13 -0.66 -5.37 4.17
N CYS A 14 -1.61 -6.04 4.82
CA CYS A 14 -2.60 -5.39 5.68
C CYS A 14 -1.98 -4.79 6.95
N ILE A 15 -0.98 -5.44 7.53
CA ILE A 15 -0.28 -4.98 8.73
C ILE A 15 0.56 -3.73 8.46
N THR A 16 1.16 -3.59 7.27
CA THR A 16 1.88 -2.37 6.88
C THR A 16 0.94 -1.18 6.72
N ALA A 17 -0.26 -1.38 6.21
CA ALA A 17 -1.29 -0.34 6.14
C ALA A 17 -1.78 0.11 7.52
N LEU A 18 -1.97 -0.83 8.46
CA LEU A 18 -2.39 -0.55 9.85
C LEU A 18 -1.28 0.06 10.72
N ALA A 19 0.00 -0.27 10.46
CA ALA A 19 1.12 0.31 11.20
C ALA A 19 1.33 1.80 10.85
N GLN A 20 0.94 2.24 9.65
CA GLN A 20 0.96 3.66 9.27
C GLN A 20 -0.16 4.47 9.95
N GLN A 21 -1.27 3.84 10.32
CA GLN A 21 -2.40 4.51 10.98
C GLN A 21 -2.08 4.82 12.47
N LYS A 22 -1.26 4.03 13.13
CA LYS A 22 -0.94 4.21 14.55
C LYS A 22 0.03 5.36 14.86
N THR A 23 0.78 5.84 13.86
CA THR A 23 1.68 7.00 14.03
C THR A 23 0.99 8.35 13.87
N SER A 24 -0.26 8.41 13.44
CA SER A 24 -1.03 9.64 13.29
C SER A 24 -2.04 9.91 14.42
N GLU A 25 -2.18 9.01 15.38
CA GLU A 25 -3.20 9.10 16.44
C GLU A 25 -2.71 9.78 17.73
N ASP A 26 -1.41 10.07 17.85
CA ASP A 26 -0.83 10.76 19.02
C ASP A 26 -0.87 12.29 18.96
N ALA A 27 -1.58 12.88 17.99
CA ALA A 27 -1.86 14.33 17.98
C ALA A 27 -3.24 14.59 18.60
N ALA A 28 -3.27 14.79 19.90
CA ALA A 28 -4.44 15.12 20.69
C ALA A 28 -5.13 16.38 20.17
N ILE A 29 -6.42 16.27 19.87
CA ILE A 29 -7.33 17.39 19.66
C ILE A 29 -8.04 17.66 21.00
N PRO A 30 -7.99 18.88 21.56
CA PRO A 30 -8.74 19.20 22.76
C PRO A 30 -10.22 19.33 22.41
N SER A 31 -11.05 18.63 23.18
CA SER A 31 -12.49 18.77 23.19
C SER A 31 -12.87 20.16 23.72
N ASN A 32 -13.74 20.85 23.04
CA ASN A 32 -14.47 21.96 23.65
C ASN A 32 -15.97 21.77 23.44
N SER A 33 -16.63 21.87 24.58
CA SER A 33 -18.01 21.61 24.89
C SER A 33 -18.94 22.73 24.47
N ASP A 34 -20.20 22.31 24.23
CA ASP A 34 -21.46 23.01 24.50
C ASP A 34 -21.71 24.44 24.00
N THR A 35 -22.64 24.54 23.05
CA THR A 35 -23.61 25.64 23.11
C THR A 35 -24.96 25.15 22.57
N LYS A 36 -25.90 25.00 23.53
CA LYS A 36 -27.34 24.88 23.26
C LYS A 36 -27.84 26.18 22.67
N GLN A 37 -28.46 26.12 21.50
CA GLN A 37 -29.27 27.25 21.01
C GLN A 37 -30.75 26.82 20.81
N LYS A 38 -31.59 27.55 21.52
CA LYS A 38 -33.02 27.47 21.65
C LYS A 38 -33.71 27.61 20.29
N THR A 39 -34.64 26.71 20.03
CA THR A 39 -35.68 26.77 19.00
C THR A 39 -36.68 27.91 19.29
N LYS A 40 -36.97 28.73 18.29
CA LYS A 40 -38.14 29.59 18.21
C LYS A 40 -39.02 29.12 17.06
N PRO A 41 -40.36 29.01 17.24
CA PRO A 41 -41.25 28.49 16.21
C PRO A 41 -41.80 29.62 15.32
N GLY A 42 -42.00 29.31 14.05
CA GLY A 42 -43.07 29.84 13.24
C GLY A 42 -42.73 30.92 12.23
N GLU A 43 -42.61 30.51 10.96
CA GLU A 43 -43.29 31.20 9.84
C GLU A 43 -43.37 30.23 8.64
N PRO A 44 -44.57 30.12 7.99
CA PRO A 44 -44.72 29.23 6.86
C PRO A 44 -44.33 29.92 5.55
N GLY A 45 -43.49 29.27 4.81
CA GLY A 45 -43.59 29.35 3.41
C GLY A 45 -42.78 30.26 2.59
N LYS A 46 -41.82 29.74 1.95
CA LYS A 46 -41.54 29.89 0.50
C LYS A 46 -40.89 28.60 0.04
N PRO A 47 -41.20 28.08 -1.17
CA PRO A 47 -40.51 26.92 -1.68
C PRO A 47 -39.04 27.28 -1.75
N GLN A 48 -38.19 26.57 -0.96
CA GLN A 48 -36.77 26.63 -1.13
C GLN A 48 -36.47 26.06 -2.52
N GLU A 49 -36.21 26.98 -3.43
CA GLU A 49 -35.52 26.73 -4.65
C GLU A 49 -34.26 25.93 -4.26
N LYS A 50 -34.23 24.63 -4.56
CA LYS A 50 -33.03 23.84 -4.49
C LYS A 50 -31.99 24.60 -5.30
N SER A 51 -31.11 25.33 -4.63
CA SER A 51 -29.95 25.86 -5.25
C SER A 51 -29.09 24.61 -5.63
N THR A 52 -29.36 24.10 -6.80
CA THR A 52 -28.39 23.34 -7.56
C THR A 52 -27.23 24.28 -7.69
N VAL A 53 -26.26 24.11 -6.78
CA VAL A 53 -24.92 24.66 -6.99
C VAL A 53 -24.46 24.02 -8.30
N LYS A 54 -24.78 24.70 -9.41
CA LYS A 54 -24.10 24.46 -10.66
C LYS A 54 -22.66 24.79 -10.36
N TYR A 55 -21.86 23.76 -10.06
CA TYR A 55 -20.42 23.86 -10.23
C TYR A 55 -20.26 24.22 -11.70
N ALA A 56 -20.09 25.50 -11.97
CA ALA A 56 -19.71 25.98 -13.27
C ALA A 56 -18.44 25.20 -13.61
N ASP A 57 -18.58 24.24 -14.50
CA ASP A 57 -17.48 23.73 -15.29
C ASP A 57 -16.97 24.91 -16.10
N ASP A 58 -16.23 25.80 -15.43
CA ASP A 58 -15.42 26.77 -16.11
C ASP A 58 -14.48 25.98 -17.02
N ALA A 59 -14.83 25.93 -18.29
CA ALA A 59 -13.96 25.58 -19.40
C ALA A 59 -12.80 26.61 -19.51
N GLY A 60 -12.41 27.25 -18.41
CA GLY A 60 -11.34 28.20 -18.25
C GLY A 60 -10.07 27.47 -17.83
N PHE A 61 -9.13 27.35 -18.75
CA PHE A 61 -7.70 27.08 -18.56
C PHE A 61 -7.39 26.24 -17.31
N ILE A 62 -7.64 24.93 -17.40
CA ILE A 62 -7.13 23.99 -16.41
C ILE A 62 -5.62 24.00 -16.62
N SER A 63 -4.88 24.48 -15.64
CA SER A 63 -3.43 24.30 -15.66
C SER A 63 -3.15 22.82 -15.90
N PRO A 64 -2.49 22.45 -17.00
CA PRO A 64 -2.35 21.04 -17.35
C PRO A 64 -1.42 20.32 -16.37
N LEU A 65 -0.71 21.07 -15.53
CA LEU A 65 0.30 20.55 -14.63
C LEU A 65 -0.20 20.49 -13.18
N SER A 66 0.03 19.37 -12.51
CA SER A 66 -0.21 19.21 -11.09
C SER A 66 0.83 18.32 -10.44
N ILE A 67 1.11 18.55 -9.16
CA ILE A 67 1.91 17.67 -8.31
C ILE A 67 0.95 16.84 -7.49
N GLN A 68 1.26 15.58 -7.34
CA GLN A 68 0.49 14.63 -6.55
C GLN A 68 1.40 14.02 -5.50
N ILE A 69 0.99 14.07 -4.24
CA ILE A 69 1.60 13.31 -3.16
C ILE A 69 0.75 12.06 -2.95
N LEU A 70 1.38 10.93 -2.84
CA LEU A 70 0.71 9.65 -2.70
C LEU A 70 1.11 8.93 -1.41
N THR A 71 0.15 8.22 -0.82
CA THR A 71 0.38 7.32 0.31
C THR A 71 -0.55 6.13 0.21
N GLY A 72 -0.06 4.93 0.53
CA GLY A 72 -0.86 3.72 0.40
C GLY A 72 -0.06 2.45 0.59
N SER A 73 -0.57 1.35 0.04
CA SER A 73 0.06 0.03 0.16
C SER A 73 1.46 -0.06 -0.46
N GLN A 74 1.78 0.82 -1.43
CA GLN A 74 3.14 0.96 -1.97
C GLN A 74 4.00 2.01 -1.24
N GLY A 75 3.58 2.46 -0.04
CA GLY A 75 4.31 3.44 0.77
C GLY A 75 3.95 4.88 0.45
N LYS A 76 4.97 5.73 0.41
CA LYS A 76 4.87 7.16 0.15
C LYS A 76 5.58 7.50 -1.16
N GLY A 77 5.10 8.52 -1.85
CA GLY A 77 5.74 8.95 -3.09
C GLY A 77 5.19 10.28 -3.59
N ALA A 78 5.61 10.63 -4.79
CA ALA A 78 5.15 11.83 -5.47
C ALA A 78 5.11 11.62 -6.99
N ASP A 79 4.15 12.27 -7.64
CA ASP A 79 3.97 12.27 -9.09
C ASP A 79 3.89 13.69 -9.62
N VAL A 80 4.36 13.86 -10.82
CA VAL A 80 4.03 15.00 -11.68
C VAL A 80 3.00 14.51 -12.68
N LYS A 81 1.85 15.19 -12.72
CA LYS A 81 0.74 14.85 -13.61
C LYS A 81 0.52 15.96 -14.62
N TYR A 82 0.39 15.58 -15.89
CA TYR A 82 0.14 16.48 -17.00
C TYR A 82 -1.11 16.04 -17.78
N GLY A 83 -2.02 16.98 -17.99
CA GLY A 83 -3.24 16.78 -18.79
C GLY A 83 -2.99 17.06 -20.27
N PHE A 84 -2.98 16.04 -21.11
CA PHE A 84 -2.79 16.19 -22.55
C PHE A 84 -4.09 16.56 -23.27
N LEU A 85 -5.20 15.97 -22.83
CA LEU A 85 -6.53 16.14 -23.38
C LEU A 85 -7.54 16.29 -22.23
N GLN A 86 -8.77 16.71 -22.54
CA GLN A 86 -9.83 16.85 -21.54
C GLN A 86 -10.10 15.57 -20.74
N LYS A 87 -9.92 14.40 -21.37
CA LYS A 87 -10.17 13.07 -20.79
C LYS A 87 -8.91 12.25 -20.55
N LEU A 88 -7.73 12.72 -20.94
CA LEU A 88 -6.49 11.96 -20.85
C LEU A 88 -5.40 12.77 -20.17
N SER A 89 -4.78 12.18 -19.17
CA SER A 89 -3.60 12.73 -18.49
C SER A 89 -2.55 11.65 -18.26
N GLY A 90 -1.28 12.05 -18.25
CA GLY A 90 -0.18 11.18 -17.85
C GLY A 90 0.39 11.62 -16.53
N ARG A 91 0.96 10.69 -15.79
CA ARG A 91 1.70 10.95 -14.56
C ARG A 91 2.99 10.14 -14.52
N LEU A 92 4.04 10.81 -14.12
CA LEU A 92 5.36 10.25 -13.88
C LEU A 92 5.70 10.46 -12.42
N GLY A 93 6.10 9.41 -11.72
CA GLY A 93 6.39 9.52 -10.32
C GLY A 93 7.22 8.37 -9.76
N PHE A 94 7.33 8.38 -8.44
CA PHE A 94 8.05 7.36 -7.70
C PHE A 94 7.33 7.01 -6.39
N GLY A 95 7.56 5.78 -5.91
CA GLY A 95 7.06 5.27 -4.64
C GLY A 95 8.15 4.56 -3.86
N ILE A 96 8.11 4.68 -2.51
CA ILE A 96 9.08 4.10 -1.59
C ILE A 96 8.36 3.51 -0.38
N ILE A 97 8.68 2.27 -0.03
CA ILE A 97 8.34 1.66 1.26
C ILE A 97 9.63 1.33 2.00
N PRO A 98 9.99 2.08 3.02
CA PRO A 98 10.99 1.65 3.99
C PRO A 98 10.24 1.06 5.20
N VAL A 99 10.16 -0.26 5.33
CA VAL A 99 9.58 -0.90 6.52
C VAL A 99 10.54 -1.93 7.06
N ASP A 100 11.02 -1.70 8.26
CA ASP A 100 11.71 -2.68 9.08
C ASP A 100 10.87 -2.89 10.35
N ALA A 101 10.36 -4.09 10.54
CA ALA A 101 9.57 -4.45 11.71
C ALA A 101 10.12 -5.72 12.34
N SER A 102 10.49 -5.62 13.62
CA SER A 102 10.77 -6.79 14.45
C SER A 102 9.54 -7.11 15.28
N ARG A 103 9.04 -8.32 15.17
CA ARG A 103 7.92 -8.81 15.99
C ARG A 103 8.21 -10.21 16.50
N ALA A 104 7.91 -10.44 17.77
CA ALA A 104 7.81 -11.79 18.30
C ALA A 104 6.55 -12.46 17.76
N PHE A 105 6.72 -13.58 17.07
CA PHE A 105 5.62 -14.43 16.60
C PHE A 105 5.58 -15.66 17.50
N ALA A 106 4.47 -15.87 18.20
CA ALA A 106 4.20 -17.13 18.84
C ALA A 106 3.57 -18.07 17.81
N PHE A 107 4.33 -19.05 17.37
CA PHE A 107 3.77 -20.14 16.59
C PHE A 107 3.16 -21.17 17.56
N THR A 108 2.02 -21.75 17.21
CA THR A 108 1.40 -22.79 18.02
C THR A 108 2.36 -23.96 18.23
N GLY A 109 2.87 -24.14 19.45
CA GLY A 109 3.82 -25.20 19.80
C GLY A 109 5.30 -24.89 19.55
N PHE A 110 5.66 -23.64 19.12
CA PHE A 110 7.03 -23.29 18.80
C PHE A 110 7.29 -21.81 19.08
N PRO A 111 7.88 -21.45 20.22
CA PRO A 111 8.22 -20.05 20.51
C PRO A 111 9.38 -19.59 19.61
N ALA A 112 9.13 -18.58 18.79
CA ALA A 112 10.11 -17.99 17.90
C ALA A 112 9.92 -16.48 17.77
N GLU A 113 11.02 -15.77 17.53
CA GLU A 113 11.03 -14.37 17.17
C GLU A 113 11.18 -14.21 15.67
N GLY A 114 10.35 -13.38 15.07
CA GLY A 114 10.40 -13.06 13.66
C GLY A 114 10.82 -11.60 13.44
N GLN A 115 11.75 -11.39 12.53
CA GLN A 115 12.11 -10.07 12.02
C GLN A 115 11.68 -9.99 10.56
N LEU A 116 10.85 -9.00 10.24
CA LEU A 116 10.42 -8.71 8.87
C LEU A 116 11.05 -7.42 8.39
N SER A 117 11.73 -7.47 7.26
CA SER A 117 12.21 -6.30 6.54
C SER A 117 11.58 -6.29 5.15
N THR A 118 10.93 -5.19 4.80
CA THR A 118 10.33 -5.00 3.48
C THR A 118 10.86 -3.72 2.87
N ARG A 119 11.38 -3.81 1.65
CA ARG A 119 11.84 -2.67 0.87
C ARG A 119 11.17 -2.68 -0.49
N PHE A 120 10.58 -1.56 -0.84
CA PHE A 120 9.97 -1.38 -2.14
C PHE A 120 10.28 0.02 -2.65
N SER A 121 10.83 0.13 -3.85
CA SER A 121 11.02 1.39 -4.53
C SER A 121 10.79 1.22 -6.03
N ASN A 122 10.06 2.15 -6.61
CA ASN A 122 9.74 2.13 -8.02
C ASN A 122 9.72 3.55 -8.61
N VAL A 123 9.91 3.60 -9.92
CA VAL A 123 9.55 4.74 -10.76
C VAL A 123 8.44 4.27 -11.68
N HIS A 124 7.38 5.06 -11.83
CA HIS A 124 6.22 4.66 -12.64
C HIS A 124 5.78 5.74 -13.62
N LEU A 125 5.27 5.28 -14.75
CA LEU A 125 4.63 6.09 -15.78
C LEU A 125 3.23 5.54 -16.02
N LEU A 126 2.22 6.35 -15.71
CA LEU A 126 0.82 5.95 -15.79
C LEU A 126 0.02 6.94 -16.62
N ALA A 127 -1.00 6.44 -17.30
CA ALA A 127 -2.00 7.21 -18.02
C ALA A 127 -3.34 7.08 -17.34
N ASP A 128 -4.01 8.20 -17.10
CA ASP A 128 -5.36 8.24 -16.54
C ASP A 128 -6.35 8.63 -17.64
N TYR A 129 -7.34 7.82 -17.86
CA TYR A 129 -8.44 8.09 -18.80
C TYR A 129 -9.76 8.28 -18.05
N SER A 130 -10.42 9.42 -18.27
CA SER A 130 -11.72 9.77 -17.67
C SER A 130 -12.83 9.51 -18.67
N PRO A 131 -13.54 8.36 -18.63
CA PRO A 131 -14.61 8.06 -19.59
C PRO A 131 -15.82 8.99 -19.42
N PHE A 132 -16.10 9.45 -18.20
CA PHE A 132 -17.26 10.25 -17.84
C PHE A 132 -16.89 11.73 -17.66
N GLU A 133 -17.87 12.61 -17.84
CA GLU A 133 -17.67 14.07 -17.66
C GLU A 133 -17.41 14.47 -16.21
N ASN A 134 -18.01 13.76 -15.26
CA ASN A 134 -17.89 14.07 -13.83
C ASN A 134 -16.48 13.84 -13.25
N LYS A 135 -15.56 13.21 -13.98
CA LYS A 135 -14.15 12.94 -13.60
C LYS A 135 -13.96 12.25 -12.24
N ASN A 136 -15.03 11.72 -11.63
CA ASN A 136 -14.96 11.01 -10.35
C ASN A 136 -14.43 9.59 -10.51
N PHE A 137 -14.45 9.07 -11.74
CA PHE A 137 -13.96 7.77 -12.10
C PHE A 137 -12.94 7.90 -13.22
N ARG A 138 -11.81 7.25 -13.08
CA ARG A 138 -10.76 7.17 -14.11
C ARG A 138 -10.24 5.76 -14.22
N LEU A 139 -9.99 5.33 -15.42
CA LEU A 139 -9.18 4.15 -15.71
C LEU A 139 -7.72 4.57 -15.67
N VAL A 140 -6.89 3.75 -15.05
CA VAL A 140 -5.45 4.00 -14.90
C VAL A 140 -4.69 2.81 -15.46
N ALA A 141 -3.82 3.05 -16.41
CA ALA A 141 -2.98 2.01 -17.00
C ALA A 141 -1.56 2.53 -17.23
N GLY A 142 -0.58 1.63 -17.23
CA GLY A 142 0.80 1.99 -17.50
C GLY A 142 1.77 0.96 -16.97
N GLY A 143 2.88 1.40 -16.41
CA GLY A 143 3.87 0.51 -15.84
C GLY A 143 4.80 1.20 -14.86
N ALA A 144 5.48 0.38 -14.09
CA ALA A 144 6.54 0.80 -13.19
C ALA A 144 7.82 0.01 -13.48
N TYR A 145 8.94 0.62 -13.17
CA TYR A 145 10.21 -0.07 -13.04
C TYR A 145 10.55 -0.23 -11.55
N LEU A 146 10.56 -1.46 -11.09
CA LEU A 146 10.94 -1.80 -9.73
C LEU A 146 12.46 -1.75 -9.60
N ILE A 147 12.95 -0.77 -8.84
CA ILE A 147 14.37 -0.63 -8.50
C ILE A 147 14.71 -1.64 -7.41
N GLN A 148 13.87 -1.70 -6.39
CA GLN A 148 13.89 -2.69 -5.32
C GLN A 148 12.45 -3.10 -5.02
N GLY A 149 12.22 -4.38 -4.95
CA GLY A 149 10.99 -4.96 -4.44
C GLY A 149 11.38 -6.22 -3.68
N GLY A 150 11.08 -6.31 -2.39
CA GLY A 150 11.40 -7.52 -1.65
C GLY A 150 10.96 -7.49 -0.20
N ALA A 151 10.86 -8.69 0.35
CA ALA A 151 10.62 -8.94 1.75
C ALA A 151 11.59 -10.01 2.24
N ASN A 152 12.17 -9.80 3.39
CA ASN A 152 13.02 -10.76 4.07
C ASN A 152 12.45 -11.03 5.46
N VAL A 153 12.37 -12.29 5.82
CA VAL A 153 11.95 -12.76 7.13
C VAL A 153 13.09 -13.55 7.74
N ILE A 154 13.44 -13.22 8.98
CA ILE A 154 14.36 -13.99 9.80
C ILE A 154 13.54 -14.57 10.94
N ILE A 155 13.59 -15.88 11.13
CA ILE A 155 12.88 -16.60 12.20
C ILE A 155 13.93 -17.23 13.10
N THR A 156 13.97 -16.79 14.34
CA THR A 156 14.91 -17.29 15.36
C THR A 156 14.13 -17.95 16.50
N PRO A 157 14.38 -19.22 16.82
CA PRO A 157 13.80 -19.86 17.97
C PRO A 157 14.16 -19.11 19.28
N SER A 158 13.17 -18.82 20.11
CA SER A 158 13.35 -18.01 21.34
C SER A 158 13.32 -18.83 22.65
N GLY A 159 13.20 -20.14 22.56
CA GLY A 159 13.06 -21.02 23.72
C GLY A 159 14.08 -22.16 23.76
N GLY A 160 14.02 -22.93 24.86
CA GLY A 160 14.66 -24.24 24.95
C GLY A 160 13.78 -25.31 24.34
N TYR A 161 14.37 -26.21 23.58
CA TYR A 161 13.70 -27.32 22.91
C TYR A 161 14.30 -28.64 23.37
N THR A 162 13.45 -29.60 23.68
CA THR A 162 13.88 -30.94 24.05
C THR A 162 13.61 -31.89 22.88
N ILE A 163 14.66 -32.45 22.32
CA ILE A 163 14.60 -33.48 21.28
C ILE A 163 15.15 -34.78 21.88
N GLY A 164 14.24 -35.71 22.18
CA GLY A 164 14.59 -36.92 22.92
C GLY A 164 15.03 -36.58 24.35
N SER A 165 16.27 -36.91 24.68
CA SER A 165 16.90 -36.61 25.98
C SER A 165 17.78 -35.35 26.00
N GLN A 166 17.91 -34.67 24.87
CA GLN A 166 18.76 -33.48 24.74
C GLN A 166 17.94 -32.22 24.76
N SER A 167 18.36 -31.26 25.63
CA SER A 167 17.83 -29.92 25.63
C SER A 167 18.71 -29.01 24.78
N LEU A 168 18.11 -28.36 23.77
CA LEU A 168 18.77 -27.45 22.85
C LEU A 168 18.31 -26.01 23.11
N THR A 169 19.24 -25.09 23.09
CA THR A 169 18.92 -23.66 23.12
C THR A 169 18.56 -23.16 21.72
N GLY A 170 17.81 -22.06 21.61
CA GLY A 170 17.51 -21.41 20.32
C GLY A 170 18.80 -21.13 19.51
N ASP A 171 19.84 -20.70 20.21
CA ASP A 171 21.17 -20.48 19.60
C ASP A 171 21.79 -21.73 18.99
N GLN A 172 21.61 -22.90 19.58
CA GLN A 172 22.12 -24.16 19.04
C GLN A 172 21.31 -24.62 17.82
N ILE A 173 20.02 -24.34 17.80
CA ILE A 173 19.12 -24.67 16.69
C ILE A 173 19.46 -23.82 15.45
N GLY A 174 19.67 -22.54 15.62
CA GLY A 174 19.97 -21.61 14.53
C GLY A 174 18.72 -20.84 14.06
N ALA A 175 18.84 -20.11 12.95
CA ALA A 175 17.80 -19.27 12.40
C ALA A 175 17.49 -19.66 10.94
N ILE A 176 16.27 -19.35 10.50
CA ILE A 176 15.83 -19.46 9.11
C ILE A 176 15.77 -18.05 8.52
N HIS A 177 16.37 -17.87 7.35
CA HIS A 177 16.31 -16.67 6.55
C HIS A 177 15.54 -16.97 5.27
N ALA A 178 14.38 -16.38 5.10
CA ALA A 178 13.58 -16.49 3.89
C ALA A 178 13.43 -15.11 3.23
N GLY A 179 13.73 -15.03 1.94
CA GLY A 179 13.68 -13.79 1.19
C GLY A 179 12.97 -13.97 -0.14
N VAL A 180 12.27 -12.92 -0.56
CA VAL A 180 11.63 -12.83 -1.87
C VAL A 180 11.95 -11.48 -2.48
N THR A 181 12.34 -11.47 -3.76
CA THR A 181 12.73 -10.24 -4.46
C THR A 181 12.08 -10.14 -5.84
N TRP A 182 11.66 -8.93 -6.21
CA TRP A 182 11.17 -8.60 -7.54
C TRP A 182 11.95 -7.40 -8.08
N LYS A 183 12.27 -7.44 -9.36
CA LYS A 183 12.95 -6.35 -10.08
C LYS A 183 12.42 -6.26 -11.51
N GLY A 184 12.58 -5.08 -12.11
CA GLY A 184 12.29 -4.87 -13.51
C GLY A 184 10.92 -4.24 -13.79
N VAL A 185 10.43 -4.39 -15.00
CA VAL A 185 9.19 -3.76 -15.46
C VAL A 185 7.98 -4.51 -14.93
N ALA A 186 7.02 -3.74 -14.42
CA ALA A 186 5.75 -4.22 -13.90
C ALA A 186 4.60 -3.43 -14.55
N PRO A 187 3.84 -4.00 -15.48
CA PRO A 187 2.61 -3.41 -15.99
C PRO A 187 1.61 -3.13 -14.85
N TYR A 188 0.88 -2.04 -14.99
CA TYR A 188 -0.14 -1.59 -14.02
C TYR A 188 -1.49 -1.43 -14.67
N LEU A 189 -2.52 -1.86 -13.98
CA LEU A 189 -3.91 -1.60 -14.32
C LEU A 189 -4.70 -1.29 -13.04
N GLY A 190 -5.55 -0.25 -13.10
CA GLY A 190 -6.34 0.16 -11.95
C GLY A 190 -7.43 1.15 -12.30
N VAL A 191 -8.10 1.60 -11.26
CA VAL A 191 -9.12 2.63 -11.31
C VAL A 191 -8.86 3.67 -10.24
N ALA A 192 -9.13 4.93 -10.55
CA ALA A 192 -9.18 6.00 -9.60
C ALA A 192 -10.64 6.35 -9.33
N VAL A 193 -11.02 6.30 -8.08
CA VAL A 193 -12.40 6.53 -7.67
C VAL A 193 -12.47 7.71 -6.72
N PHE A 194 -13.62 8.29 -6.60
CA PHE A 194 -14.04 9.51 -5.95
C PHE A 194 -13.06 10.71 -6.13
N ARG A 195 -13.57 11.89 -5.92
CA ARG A 195 -12.84 13.14 -5.92
C ARG A 195 -13.33 13.97 -4.75
N GLY A 196 -12.63 13.82 -3.61
CA GLY A 196 -12.90 14.62 -2.42
C GLY A 196 -12.36 16.03 -2.55
N PHE A 197 -13.03 17.01 -1.96
CA PHE A 197 -12.62 18.42 -1.93
C PHE A 197 -12.29 18.98 -3.33
N PRO A 198 -13.24 18.95 -4.30
CA PRO A 198 -12.95 19.35 -5.67
C PRO A 198 -12.89 20.87 -5.79
N ASN A 199 -11.84 21.51 -5.26
CA ASN A 199 -11.59 22.90 -5.51
C ASN A 199 -10.61 23.09 -6.68
N ARG A 200 -10.36 24.32 -7.10
CA ARG A 200 -9.50 24.63 -8.25
C ARG A 200 -8.03 24.25 -8.01
N LEU A 201 -7.57 24.23 -6.77
CA LEU A 201 -6.15 24.05 -6.43
C LEU A 201 -5.84 22.69 -5.83
N PHE A 202 -6.80 22.07 -5.14
CA PHE A 202 -6.58 20.86 -4.37
C PHE A 202 -7.70 19.83 -4.58
N ASN A 203 -7.35 18.56 -4.66
CA ASN A 203 -8.30 17.46 -4.57
C ASN A 203 -7.65 16.19 -4.04
N ILE A 204 -8.48 15.29 -3.50
CA ILE A 204 -8.08 13.98 -3.02
C ILE A 204 -8.79 12.93 -3.85
N ASN A 205 -8.09 11.84 -4.20
CA ASN A 205 -8.68 10.68 -4.85
C ASN A 205 -8.05 9.39 -4.34
N LEU A 206 -8.76 8.28 -4.53
CA LEU A 206 -8.32 6.94 -4.20
C LEU A 206 -8.05 6.17 -5.49
N ASP A 207 -6.86 5.60 -5.60
CA ASP A 207 -6.51 4.67 -6.67
C ASP A 207 -6.52 3.25 -6.11
N VAL A 208 -7.13 2.34 -6.87
CA VAL A 208 -7.16 0.90 -6.59
C VAL A 208 -6.74 0.17 -7.86
N GLY A 209 -5.74 -0.69 -7.76
CA GLY A 209 -5.23 -1.39 -8.92
C GLY A 209 -4.26 -2.49 -8.56
N THR A 210 -3.50 -2.93 -9.54
CA THR A 210 -2.51 -3.97 -9.34
C THR A 210 -1.35 -3.85 -10.33
N TYR A 211 -0.16 -4.16 -9.86
CA TYR A 211 0.99 -4.44 -10.72
C TYR A 211 1.07 -5.92 -11.01
N TYR A 212 1.47 -6.26 -12.23
CA TYR A 212 1.85 -7.60 -12.62
C TYR A 212 3.37 -7.72 -12.64
N LEU A 213 3.92 -8.44 -11.67
CA LEU A 213 5.35 -8.55 -11.45
C LEU A 213 5.97 -9.68 -12.27
N SER A 214 7.27 -9.63 -12.49
CA SER A 214 8.06 -10.78 -12.92
C SER A 214 8.00 -11.92 -11.89
N SER A 215 8.43 -13.11 -12.25
CA SER A 215 8.61 -14.18 -11.26
C SER A 215 9.62 -13.73 -10.21
N PRO A 216 9.34 -13.97 -8.91
CA PRO A 216 10.25 -13.56 -7.85
C PRO A 216 11.52 -14.39 -7.83
N GLY A 217 12.62 -13.73 -7.47
CA GLY A 217 13.79 -14.44 -6.96
C GLY A 217 13.54 -14.80 -5.50
N THR A 218 13.90 -16.01 -5.11
CA THR A 218 13.74 -16.50 -3.74
C THR A 218 15.08 -16.86 -3.12
N SER A 219 15.20 -16.68 -1.82
CA SER A 219 16.28 -17.19 -1.00
C SER A 219 15.70 -17.86 0.23
N PHE A 220 16.21 -19.03 0.56
CA PHE A 220 15.83 -19.76 1.77
C PHE A 220 17.06 -20.45 2.32
N THR A 221 17.54 -20.01 3.46
CA THR A 221 18.74 -20.54 4.10
C THR A 221 18.51 -20.73 5.58
N GLY A 222 19.11 -21.74 6.15
CA GLY A 222 19.15 -21.97 7.57
C GLY A 222 20.58 -21.96 8.09
N THR A 223 20.73 -21.79 9.37
CA THR A 223 22.01 -21.85 10.07
C THR A 223 22.03 -22.99 11.07
N LYS A 224 23.22 -23.46 11.43
CA LYS A 224 23.47 -24.52 12.43
C LYS A 224 22.68 -25.80 12.13
N LEU A 225 21.80 -26.25 13.03
CA LEU A 225 20.99 -27.48 12.82
C LEU A 225 19.93 -27.31 11.70
N LEU A 226 19.62 -26.09 11.31
CA LEU A 226 18.68 -25.77 10.22
C LEU A 226 19.39 -25.56 8.88
N SER A 227 20.69 -25.86 8.77
CA SER A 227 21.47 -25.63 7.55
C SER A 227 21.11 -26.57 6.40
N ASP A 228 20.75 -27.80 6.68
CA ASP A 228 20.33 -28.77 5.67
C ASP A 228 18.86 -28.63 5.34
N ASN A 229 18.54 -27.73 4.40
CA ASN A 229 17.16 -27.42 4.03
C ASN A 229 16.95 -27.21 2.52
N GLU A 230 17.73 -27.86 1.67
CA GLU A 230 17.60 -27.74 0.21
C GLU A 230 16.18 -28.07 -0.30
N ALA A 231 15.55 -29.12 0.26
CA ALA A 231 14.19 -29.50 -0.08
C ALA A 231 13.19 -28.39 0.26
N ASN A 232 13.36 -27.72 1.41
CA ASN A 232 12.53 -26.62 1.83
C ASN A 232 12.76 -25.36 0.95
N ALA A 233 14.01 -25.11 0.55
CA ALA A 233 14.35 -24.02 -0.35
C ALA A 233 13.70 -24.22 -1.74
N LYS A 234 13.75 -25.43 -2.28
CA LYS A 234 13.07 -25.78 -3.53
C LYS A 234 11.56 -25.60 -3.43
N GLN A 235 10.94 -26.14 -2.37
CA GLN A 235 9.51 -26.00 -2.13
C GLN A 235 9.09 -24.53 -1.95
N PHE A 236 9.89 -23.74 -1.24
CA PHE A 236 9.65 -22.31 -1.07
C PHE A 236 9.70 -21.58 -2.42
N ASN A 237 10.70 -21.86 -3.26
CA ASN A 237 10.80 -21.29 -4.60
C ASN A 237 9.56 -21.63 -5.46
N GLU A 238 9.17 -22.91 -5.51
CA GLU A 238 7.99 -23.36 -6.26
C GLU A 238 6.71 -22.68 -5.79
N ASN A 239 6.53 -22.56 -4.48
CA ASN A 239 5.36 -21.89 -3.88
C ASN A 239 5.31 -20.42 -4.20
N MET A 240 6.46 -19.74 -4.29
CA MET A 240 6.54 -18.29 -4.50
C MET A 240 6.43 -17.87 -5.97
N GLN A 241 6.66 -18.74 -6.94
CA GLN A 241 6.63 -18.40 -8.38
C GLN A 241 5.30 -17.84 -8.88
N GLY A 242 4.18 -18.21 -8.22
CA GLY A 242 2.84 -17.71 -8.54
C GLY A 242 2.52 -16.31 -7.99
N TYR A 243 3.36 -15.76 -7.11
CA TYR A 243 3.11 -14.45 -6.49
C TYR A 243 3.59 -13.29 -7.38
N ARG A 244 2.79 -13.01 -8.40
CA ARG A 244 3.07 -12.01 -9.44
C ARG A 244 2.13 -10.80 -9.40
N TRP A 245 1.05 -10.88 -8.65
CA TRP A 245 0.08 -9.80 -8.52
C TRP A 245 0.32 -9.02 -7.25
N LEU A 246 0.65 -7.72 -7.39
CA LEU A 246 0.84 -6.80 -6.27
C LEU A 246 -0.34 -5.81 -6.24
N PRO A 247 -1.32 -6.03 -5.35
CA PRO A 247 -2.46 -5.12 -5.23
C PRO A 247 -2.01 -3.78 -4.68
N LEU A 248 -2.64 -2.72 -5.19
CA LEU A 248 -2.39 -1.34 -4.83
C LEU A 248 -3.66 -0.68 -4.34
N ILE A 249 -3.60 -0.07 -3.17
CA ILE A 249 -4.60 0.89 -2.68
C ILE A 249 -3.83 2.13 -2.25
N GLN A 250 -4.16 3.28 -2.84
CA GLN A 250 -3.38 4.49 -2.70
C GLN A 250 -4.27 5.72 -2.63
N LEU A 251 -4.03 6.56 -1.64
CA LEU A 251 -4.64 7.87 -1.49
C LEU A 251 -3.72 8.93 -2.11
N ASN A 252 -4.29 9.77 -2.95
CA ASN A 252 -3.56 10.78 -3.70
C ASN A 252 -4.07 12.18 -3.35
N PHE A 253 -3.14 13.06 -3.03
CA PHE A 253 -3.34 14.46 -2.74
C PHE A 253 -2.81 15.28 -3.92
N ASN A 254 -3.70 15.82 -4.72
CA ASN A 254 -3.33 16.54 -5.94
C ASN A 254 -3.36 18.04 -5.72
N PHE A 255 -2.27 18.70 -6.08
CA PHE A 255 -2.08 20.15 -6.05
C PHE A 255 -1.85 20.67 -7.46
N ARG A 256 -2.74 21.53 -7.95
CA ARG A 256 -2.57 22.18 -9.25
C ARG A 256 -1.59 23.31 -9.16
N ILE A 257 -0.72 23.39 -10.14
CA ILE A 257 0.20 24.51 -10.30
C ILE A 257 -0.47 25.50 -11.26
N LYS A 258 -0.47 26.77 -10.87
CA LYS A 258 -0.99 27.86 -11.70
C LYS A 258 0.04 28.29 -12.72
#